data_d8d83fdd808ea4ecbf3e441e7d98a4a5
#
_entry.id   d8d83fdd808ea4ecbf3e441e7d98a4a5
#
_cell.length_a   1.000
_cell.length_b   1.000
_cell.length_c   1.000
_cell.angle_alpha   90.00
_cell.angle_beta   90.00
_cell.angle_gamma   90.00
#
_symmetry.space_group_name_H-M   'P 1'
#
loop_
_entity.id
_entity.type
_entity.pdbx_description
1 polymer ?
#
loop_
_entity_poly.entity_id
_entity_poly.type
_entity_poly.pdbx_seq_one_letter_code
_entity_poly.pdbx_strand_id
1 'polypeptide(L)' 'MDLSEMLNLLMVILTLLGLIIEVIRLTFEVMDKASQKKNDDNK' A
#
# COMPACT_ATOMS: atom_id res chain seq x y z
N MET A 1 -6.44 -28.06 12.07
CA MET A 1 -6.89 -27.01 11.18
C MET A 1 -7.42 -27.56 9.89
N ASP A 2 -8.59 -27.13 9.53
CA ASP A 2 -9.23 -27.59 8.30
C ASP A 2 -8.66 -26.86 7.11
N LEU A 3 -8.74 -27.50 5.95
CA LEU A 3 -8.29 -26.87 4.72
C LEU A 3 -9.04 -25.56 4.46
N SER A 4 -10.33 -25.57 4.75
CA SER A 4 -11.15 -24.36 4.59
C SER A 4 -10.64 -23.23 5.47
N GLU A 5 -10.29 -23.56 6.69
CA GLU A 5 -9.79 -22.54 7.63
C GLU A 5 -8.46 -21.99 7.18
N MET A 6 -7.61 -22.88 6.67
CA MET A 6 -6.31 -22.45 6.17
C MET A 6 -6.45 -21.51 4.99
N LEU A 7 -7.35 -21.83 4.08
CA LEU A 7 -7.58 -20.98 2.91
C LEU A 7 -8.14 -19.63 3.33
N ASN A 8 -9.07 -19.64 4.27
CA ASN A 8 -9.66 -18.41 4.77
C ASN A 8 -8.60 -17.52 5.41
N LEU A 9 -7.75 -18.12 6.22
CA LEU A 9 -6.68 -17.37 6.88
C LEU A 9 -5.73 -16.77 5.86
N LEU A 10 -5.39 -17.56 4.85
CA LEU A 10 -4.50 -17.09 3.80
C LEU A 10 -5.09 -15.88 3.07
N MET A 11 -6.38 -15.94 2.78
CA MET A 11 -7.04 -14.85 2.10
C MET A 11 -7.03 -13.58 2.94
N VAL A 12 -7.27 -13.73 4.24
CA VAL A 12 -7.26 -12.57 5.13
C VAL A 12 -5.88 -11.94 5.18
N ILE A 13 -4.86 -12.76 5.28
CA ILE A 13 -3.48 -12.27 5.32
C ILE A 13 -3.14 -11.54 4.02
N LEU A 14 -3.50 -12.13 2.89
CA LEU A 14 -3.23 -11.53 1.59
C LEU A 14 -3.95 -10.20 1.44
N THR A 15 -5.19 -10.12 1.91
CA THR A 15 -5.97 -8.90 1.82
C THR A 15 -5.33 -7.81 2.67
N LEU A 16 -4.91 -8.15 3.86
CA LEU A 16 -4.28 -7.17 4.75
C LEU A 16 -2.96 -6.67 4.17
N LEU A 17 -2.16 -7.60 3.64
CA LEU A 17 -0.89 -7.23 3.02
C LEU A 17 -1.12 -6.31 1.83
N GLY A 18 -2.12 -6.61 1.03
CA GLY A 18 -2.45 -5.79 -0.12
C GLY A 18 -2.83 -4.38 0.28
N LEU A 19 -3.63 -4.26 1.35
CA LEU A 19 -4.05 -2.95 1.84
C LEU A 19 -2.85 -2.15 2.32
N ILE A 20 -1.94 -2.79 3.03
CA ILE A 20 -0.75 -2.10 3.54
C ILE A 20 0.10 -1.60 2.37
N ILE A 21 0.30 -2.45 1.37
CA ILE A 21 1.09 -2.07 0.21
C ILE A 21 0.44 -0.90 -0.53
N GLU A 22 -0.88 -0.93 -0.63
CA GLU A 22 -1.61 0.14 -1.31
C GLU A 22 -1.44 1.47 -0.59
N VAL A 23 -1.51 1.44 0.73
CA VAL A 23 -1.35 2.66 1.52
C VAL A 23 0.05 3.23 1.32
N ILE A 24 1.05 2.36 1.35
CA ILE A 24 2.43 2.80 1.15
C ILE A 24 2.61 3.41 -0.24
N ARG A 25 2.01 2.78 -1.24
CA ARG A 25 2.09 3.27 -2.60
C ARG A 25 1.50 4.66 -2.73
N LEU A 26 0.32 4.83 -2.17
CA LEU A 26 -0.35 6.13 -2.21
C LEU A 26 0.49 7.20 -1.54
N THR A 27 1.07 6.86 -0.41
CA THR A 27 1.92 7.79 0.32
C THR A 27 3.12 8.20 -0.53
N PHE A 28 3.76 7.24 -1.17
CA PHE A 28 4.90 7.53 -2.04
C PHE A 28 4.50 8.41 -3.20
N GLU A 29 3.36 8.14 -3.79
CA GLU A 29 2.89 8.93 -4.93
C GLU A 29 2.65 10.37 -4.52
N VAL A 30 2.00 10.56 -3.40
CA VAL A 30 1.70 11.91 -2.92
C VAL A 30 2.99 12.64 -2.60
N MET A 31 3.91 11.97 -1.95
CA MET A 31 5.18 12.57 -1.60
C MET A 31 6.00 12.94 -2.83
N ASP A 32 5.97 12.08 -3.83
CA ASP A 32 6.69 12.35 -5.06
C ASP A 32 6.15 13.59 -5.76
N LYS A 33 4.84 13.68 -5.84
CA LYS A 33 4.20 14.83 -6.46
C LYS A 33 4.49 16.10 -5.69
N ALA A 34 4.41 16.02 -4.38
CA ALA A 34 4.68 17.18 -3.54
C ALA A 34 6.13 17.63 -3.68
N SER A 35 7.04 16.67 -3.76
CA SER A 35 8.46 16.99 -3.91
C SER A 35 8.71 17.67 -5.25
N GLN A 36 8.08 17.19 -6.29
CA GLN A 36 8.23 17.79 -7.61
C GLN A 36 7.72 19.21 -7.64
N LYS A 37 6.57 19.42 -7.02
CA LYS A 37 5.97 20.76 -6.98
C LYS A 37 6.86 21.71 -6.22
N LYS A 38 7.41 21.25 -5.12
CA LYS A 38 8.28 22.09 -4.32
C LYS A 38 9.53 22.46 -5.10
N ASN A 39 10.07 21.54 -5.85
CA ASN A 39 11.25 21.80 -6.67
C ASN A 39 10.97 22.86 -7.70
N ASP A 40 9.81 22.76 -8.31
CA ASP A 40 9.40 23.73 -9.33
C ASP A 40 9.24 25.10 -8.72
N ASP A 41 8.65 25.14 -7.54
CA ASP A 41 8.41 26.39 -6.84
C ASP A 41 9.71 27.08 -6.45
N ASN A 42 10.70 26.27 -6.08
CA ASN A 42 11.98 26.79 -5.66
C ASN A 42 12.72 27.49 -6.80
N LYS A 43 12.41 27.07 -8.00
CA LYS A 43 13.01 27.68 -9.16
C LYS A 43 12.44 29.04 -9.47
#